data_350c75980ec6b46bab081ca196bfe61c
#
_entry.id   350c75980ec6b46bab081ca196bfe61c
#
_cell.length_a   1.000
_cell.length_b   1.000
_cell.length_c   1.000
_cell.angle_alpha   90.00
_cell.angle_beta   90.00
_cell.angle_gamma   90.00
#
_symmetry.space_group_name_H-M   'P 1'
#
loop_
_entity.id
_entity.type
_entity.pdbx_description
1 polymer ?
#
loop_
_entity_poly.entity_id
_entity_poly.type
_entity_poly.pdbx_seq_one_letter_code
_entity_poly.pdbx_strand_id
1 'polypeptide(L)'
;MDFFKKIGKEVSVFGLVFVVFIALFAYRQVTHVELSTISQDKLEEKIKDKDSFVVVVGSDKDNTTLNYKNVCLKYLEKNHSDKIYYVNLAKENNATTYIQKTFKTDDGTIPSTFVMKNGKVKVQKSGSLSYYRIAEL
;
A
#
# COMPACT_ATOMS: atom_id res chain seq x y z
N MET A 1 -27.94 11.92 46.60
CA MET A 1 -28.43 12.39 45.27
C MET A 1 -27.42 13.30 44.60
N ASP A 2 -26.89 14.31 45.29
CA ASP A 2 -25.91 15.23 44.69
C ASP A 2 -24.61 14.53 44.28
N PHE A 3 -24.24 13.48 44.95
CA PHE A 3 -23.06 12.67 44.65
C PHE A 3 -23.20 12.00 43.24
N PHE A 4 -24.36 11.44 42.93
CA PHE A 4 -24.60 10.83 41.61
C PHE A 4 -24.69 11.84 40.48
N LYS A 5 -25.22 13.05 40.73
CA LYS A 5 -25.24 14.14 39.77
C LYS A 5 -23.83 14.62 39.45
N LYS A 6 -22.95 14.72 40.46
CA LYS A 6 -21.57 15.11 40.31
C LYS A 6 -20.76 14.10 39.52
N ILE A 7 -20.91 12.79 39.83
CA ILE A 7 -20.28 11.69 39.09
C ILE A 7 -20.80 11.63 37.65
N GLY A 8 -22.09 11.82 37.45
CA GLY A 8 -22.70 11.84 36.12
C GLY A 8 -22.13 12.92 35.23
N LYS A 9 -21.86 14.13 35.74
CA LYS A 9 -21.20 15.22 35.04
C LYS A 9 -19.76 14.85 34.66
N GLU A 10 -18.99 14.32 35.59
CA GLU A 10 -17.59 13.90 35.36
C GLU A 10 -17.51 12.79 34.33
N VAL A 11 -18.35 11.77 34.42
CA VAL A 11 -18.42 10.67 33.46
C VAL A 11 -18.81 11.17 32.06
N SER A 12 -19.74 12.15 31.96
CA SER A 12 -20.14 12.75 30.70
C SER A 12 -18.98 13.50 30.04
N VAL A 13 -18.19 14.25 30.80
CA VAL A 13 -17.01 14.96 30.30
C VAL A 13 -15.93 13.98 29.83
N PHE A 14 -15.62 12.94 30.61
CA PHE A 14 -14.67 11.91 30.22
C PHE A 14 -15.15 11.13 28.98
N GLY A 15 -16.43 10.83 28.90
CA GLY A 15 -17.01 10.19 27.72
C GLY A 15 -16.85 11.02 26.46
N LEU A 16 -17.07 12.35 26.57
CA LEU A 16 -16.90 13.27 25.44
C LEU A 16 -15.44 13.32 24.97
N VAL A 17 -14.48 13.43 25.90
CA VAL A 17 -13.05 13.43 25.58
C VAL A 17 -12.65 12.13 24.92
N PHE A 18 -13.14 11.01 25.41
CA PHE A 18 -12.84 9.68 24.85
C PHE A 18 -13.36 9.55 23.40
N VAL A 19 -14.57 10.01 23.13
CA VAL A 19 -15.15 10.02 21.77
C VAL A 19 -14.32 10.89 20.84
N VAL A 20 -13.85 12.06 21.29
CA VAL A 20 -12.97 12.93 20.49
C VAL A 20 -11.65 12.23 20.15
N PHE A 21 -11.03 11.52 21.11
CA PHE A 21 -9.81 10.75 20.86
C PHE A 21 -10.03 9.63 19.84
N ILE A 22 -11.12 8.90 19.94
CA ILE A 22 -11.46 7.85 18.97
C ILE A 22 -11.66 8.46 17.58
N ALA A 23 -12.35 9.59 17.48
CA ALA A 23 -12.58 10.28 16.21
C ALA A 23 -11.27 10.76 15.58
N LEU A 24 -10.37 11.33 16.37
CA LEU A 24 -9.04 11.75 15.91
C LEU A 24 -8.18 10.57 15.46
N PHE A 25 -8.22 9.48 16.20
CA PHE A 25 -7.49 8.26 15.86
C PHE A 25 -8.00 7.65 14.54
N ALA A 26 -9.32 7.56 14.38
CA ALA A 26 -9.94 7.07 13.16
C ALA A 26 -9.63 8.00 11.97
N TYR A 27 -9.66 9.31 12.16
CA TYR A 27 -9.28 10.29 11.15
C TYR A 27 -7.83 10.10 10.71
N ARG A 28 -6.91 9.90 11.65
CA ARG A 28 -5.50 9.62 11.36
C ARG A 28 -5.33 8.37 10.51
N GLN A 29 -6.05 7.30 10.82
CA GLN A 29 -5.99 6.04 10.06
C GLN A 29 -6.52 6.20 8.63
N VAL A 30 -7.57 6.99 8.45
CA VAL A 30 -8.15 7.26 7.13
C VAL A 30 -7.24 8.14 6.28
N THR A 31 -6.53 9.11 6.88
CA THR A 31 -5.66 10.04 6.17
C THR A 31 -4.21 9.57 6.06
N HIS A 32 -3.81 8.62 6.91
CA HIS A 32 -2.47 8.05 6.86
C HIS A 32 -2.38 7.05 5.71
N VAL A 33 -1.58 7.37 4.71
CA VAL A 33 -1.45 6.57 3.50
C VAL A 33 -0.07 5.97 3.43
N GLU A 34 0.00 4.65 3.29
CA GLU A 34 1.24 3.90 3.13
C GLU A 34 1.11 2.94 1.96
N LEU A 35 2.24 2.68 1.30
CA LEU A 35 2.35 1.52 0.43
C LEU A 35 2.32 0.27 1.30
N SER A 36 1.43 -0.65 0.99
CA SER A 36 1.34 -1.92 1.72
C SER A 36 2.49 -2.82 1.28
N THR A 37 3.57 -2.84 2.06
CA THR A 37 4.71 -3.73 1.79
C THR A 37 4.33 -5.15 2.14
N ILE A 38 4.48 -6.06 1.19
CA ILE A 38 4.22 -7.49 1.37
C ILE A 38 5.48 -8.30 1.03
N SER A 39 5.57 -9.49 1.61
CA SER A 39 6.68 -10.40 1.31
C SER A 39 6.51 -11.07 -0.06
N GLN A 40 7.59 -11.65 -0.56
CA GLN A 40 7.55 -12.45 -1.77
C GLN A 40 6.57 -13.63 -1.64
N ASP A 41 6.55 -14.28 -0.49
CA ASP A 41 5.63 -15.38 -0.21
C ASP A 41 4.17 -14.92 -0.25
N LYS A 42 3.88 -13.75 0.30
CA LYS A 42 2.55 -13.17 0.28
C LYS A 42 2.11 -12.79 -1.14
N LEU A 43 3.03 -12.28 -1.95
CA LEU A 43 2.77 -11.98 -3.36
C LEU A 43 2.41 -13.26 -4.13
N GLU A 44 3.20 -14.32 -3.95
CA GLU A 44 2.98 -15.62 -4.61
C GLU A 44 1.65 -16.24 -4.19
N GLU A 45 1.29 -16.11 -2.90
CA GLU A 45 -0.01 -16.52 -2.38
C GLU A 45 -1.17 -15.80 -3.06
N LYS A 46 -1.05 -14.48 -3.21
CA LYS A 46 -2.07 -13.66 -3.90
C LYS A 46 -2.25 -14.08 -5.36
N ILE A 47 -1.16 -14.36 -6.04
CA ILE A 47 -1.19 -14.83 -7.44
C ILE A 47 -1.86 -16.20 -7.52
N LYS A 48 -1.51 -17.11 -6.61
CA LYS A 48 -2.10 -18.44 -6.54
C LYS A 48 -3.59 -18.41 -6.24
N ASP A 49 -4.01 -17.49 -5.38
CA ASP A 49 -5.41 -17.29 -5.00
C ASP A 49 -6.22 -16.53 -6.08
N LYS A 50 -5.56 -16.17 -7.19
CA LYS A 50 -6.17 -15.44 -8.32
C LYS A 50 -6.74 -14.08 -7.91
N ASP A 51 -6.07 -13.40 -6.99
CA ASP A 51 -6.45 -12.06 -6.55
C ASP A 51 -6.23 -11.02 -7.66
N SER A 52 -7.01 -9.93 -7.58
CA SER A 52 -6.84 -8.75 -8.44
C SER A 52 -6.27 -7.63 -7.59
N PHE A 53 -5.12 -7.07 -8.02
CA PHE A 53 -4.42 -6.04 -7.25
C PHE A 53 -3.39 -5.33 -8.11
N VAL A 54 -2.88 -4.20 -7.60
CA VAL A 54 -1.76 -3.48 -8.19
C VAL A 54 -0.56 -3.65 -7.28
N VAL A 55 0.58 -4.03 -7.84
CA VAL A 55 1.81 -4.24 -7.10
C VAL A 55 2.99 -3.56 -7.80
N VAL A 56 3.82 -2.90 -7.01
CA VAL A 56 5.12 -2.36 -7.45
C VAL A 56 6.20 -3.29 -6.93
N VAL A 57 7.07 -3.75 -7.82
CA VAL A 57 8.18 -4.62 -7.48
C VAL A 57 9.48 -3.84 -7.74
N GLY A 58 10.31 -3.72 -6.73
CA GLY A 58 11.56 -2.99 -6.84
C GLY A 58 12.52 -3.35 -5.72
N SER A 59 13.50 -2.50 -5.47
CA SER A 59 14.50 -2.71 -4.43
C SER A 59 14.74 -1.42 -3.65
N ASP A 60 14.73 -1.51 -2.33
CA ASP A 60 15.06 -0.38 -1.46
C ASP A 60 16.53 0.07 -1.61
N LYS A 61 17.35 -0.72 -2.28
CA LYS A 61 18.73 -0.36 -2.64
C LYS A 61 18.83 0.44 -3.94
N ASP A 62 17.72 0.55 -4.68
CA ASP A 62 17.64 1.23 -5.96
C ASP A 62 17.00 2.61 -5.79
N ASN A 63 17.73 3.67 -6.17
CA ASN A 63 17.24 5.05 -6.03
C ASN A 63 16.01 5.33 -6.88
N THR A 64 15.92 4.75 -8.06
CA THR A 64 14.74 4.90 -8.93
C THR A 64 13.51 4.30 -8.25
N THR A 65 13.64 3.15 -7.61
CA THR A 65 12.56 2.53 -6.83
C THR A 65 12.13 3.44 -5.68
N LEU A 66 13.07 4.01 -4.93
CA LEU A 66 12.77 4.89 -3.80
C LEU A 66 12.02 6.15 -4.25
N ASN A 67 12.44 6.74 -5.36
CA ASN A 67 11.77 7.90 -5.95
C ASN A 67 10.36 7.54 -6.41
N TYR A 68 10.18 6.39 -7.03
CA TYR A 68 8.88 5.92 -7.48
C TYR A 68 7.93 5.63 -6.31
N LYS A 69 8.44 5.07 -5.21
CA LYS A 69 7.64 4.88 -3.99
C LYS A 69 7.04 6.20 -3.51
N ASN A 70 7.80 7.29 -3.57
CA ASN A 70 7.31 8.62 -3.20
C ASN A 70 6.19 9.11 -4.13
N VAL A 71 6.30 8.84 -5.42
CA VAL A 71 5.24 9.17 -6.40
C VAL A 71 3.98 8.38 -6.09
N CYS A 72 4.10 7.09 -5.80
CA CYS A 72 2.98 6.24 -5.42
C CYS A 72 2.30 6.73 -4.14
N LEU A 73 3.08 7.15 -3.15
CA LEU A 73 2.54 7.71 -1.90
C LEU A 73 1.73 8.98 -2.16
N LYS A 74 2.22 9.88 -3.00
CA LYS A 74 1.49 11.10 -3.39
C LYS A 74 0.19 10.77 -4.10
N TYR A 75 0.20 9.77 -4.96
CA TYR A 75 -1.01 9.29 -5.64
C TYR A 75 -2.04 8.78 -4.62
N LEU A 76 -1.61 7.94 -3.69
CA LEU A 76 -2.48 7.36 -2.67
C LEU A 76 -3.02 8.41 -1.70
N GLU A 77 -2.26 9.45 -1.39
CA GLU A 77 -2.73 10.57 -0.55
C GLU A 77 -3.96 11.25 -1.13
N LYS A 78 -4.06 11.31 -2.46
CA LYS A 78 -5.20 11.92 -3.16
C LYS A 78 -6.26 10.91 -3.57
N ASN A 79 -5.96 9.63 -3.52
CA ASN A 79 -6.85 8.55 -3.95
C ASN A 79 -6.94 7.47 -2.87
N HIS A 80 -7.52 7.81 -1.73
CA HIS A 80 -7.57 6.98 -0.53
C HIS A 80 -8.28 5.64 -0.71
N SER A 81 -9.15 5.51 -1.71
CA SER A 81 -9.84 4.25 -2.01
C SER A 81 -8.96 3.26 -2.76
N ASP A 82 -7.89 3.73 -3.38
CA ASP A 82 -6.96 2.89 -4.13
C ASP A 82 -5.94 2.25 -3.20
N LYS A 83 -5.45 1.08 -3.60
CA LYS A 83 -4.45 0.34 -2.84
C LYS A 83 -3.36 -0.15 -3.76
N ILE A 84 -2.11 0.12 -3.39
CA ILE A 84 -0.94 -0.35 -4.11
C ILE A 84 -0.07 -1.13 -3.14
N TYR A 85 0.30 -2.35 -3.53
CA TYR A 85 1.24 -3.18 -2.79
C TYR A 85 2.66 -2.93 -3.28
N TYR A 86 3.62 -3.16 -2.41
CA TYR A 86 5.04 -3.06 -2.73
C TYR A 86 5.78 -4.31 -2.28
N VAL A 87 6.62 -4.84 -3.16
CA VAL A 87 7.51 -5.97 -2.84
C VAL A 87 8.95 -5.51 -2.99
N ASN A 88 9.71 -5.63 -1.91
CA ASN A 88 11.12 -5.24 -1.86
C ASN A 88 12.01 -6.45 -2.18
N LEU A 89 12.76 -6.37 -3.25
CA LEU A 89 13.68 -7.42 -3.70
C LEU A 89 15.15 -7.13 -3.34
N ALA A 90 15.39 -6.25 -2.36
CA ALA A 90 16.75 -5.88 -1.95
C ALA A 90 17.59 -7.07 -1.47
N LYS A 91 16.95 -8.11 -0.94
CA LYS A 91 17.62 -9.33 -0.47
C LYS A 91 17.64 -10.46 -1.52
N GLU A 92 17.01 -10.25 -2.66
CA GLU A 92 16.97 -11.22 -3.74
C GLU A 92 18.27 -11.12 -4.56
N ASN A 93 18.93 -12.26 -4.78
CA ASN A 93 20.19 -12.32 -5.53
C ASN A 93 20.01 -11.96 -7.00
N ASN A 94 18.87 -12.29 -7.59
CA ASN A 94 18.55 -11.98 -8.97
C ASN A 94 17.08 -11.53 -9.09
N ALA A 95 16.88 -10.22 -8.86
CA ALA A 95 15.56 -9.61 -8.93
C ALA A 95 14.92 -9.77 -10.31
N THR A 96 15.68 -9.59 -11.37
CA THR A 96 15.20 -9.73 -12.74
C THR A 96 14.65 -11.12 -13.01
N THR A 97 15.38 -12.17 -12.63
CA THR A 97 14.92 -13.55 -12.79
C THR A 97 13.68 -13.83 -11.96
N TYR A 98 13.64 -13.31 -10.73
CA TYR A 98 12.48 -13.46 -9.86
C TYR A 98 11.21 -12.87 -10.51
N ILE A 99 11.31 -11.66 -11.06
CA ILE A 99 10.19 -10.99 -11.74
C ILE A 99 9.74 -11.81 -12.96
N GLN A 100 10.69 -12.24 -13.79
CA GLN A 100 10.40 -12.99 -15.01
C GLN A 100 9.64 -14.28 -14.71
N LYS A 101 10.07 -15.02 -13.70
CA LYS A 101 9.44 -16.28 -13.28
C LYS A 101 8.10 -16.06 -12.59
N THR A 102 8.02 -15.10 -11.68
CA THR A 102 6.82 -14.88 -10.87
C THR A 102 5.67 -14.33 -11.69
N PHE A 103 5.95 -13.38 -12.57
CA PHE A 103 4.93 -12.73 -13.38
C PHE A 103 4.84 -13.27 -14.80
N LYS A 104 5.68 -14.26 -15.15
CA LYS A 104 5.72 -14.88 -16.49
C LYS A 104 5.89 -13.83 -17.60
N THR A 105 6.88 -12.98 -17.43
CA THR A 105 7.21 -11.88 -18.36
C THR A 105 8.68 -11.97 -18.75
N ASP A 106 9.01 -11.41 -19.93
CA ASP A 106 10.40 -11.30 -20.37
C ASP A 106 11.10 -10.07 -19.77
N ASP A 107 10.33 -9.05 -19.36
CA ASP A 107 10.86 -7.81 -18.80
C ASP A 107 10.95 -7.88 -17.27
N GLY A 108 12.17 -8.05 -16.76
CA GLY A 108 12.46 -8.07 -15.33
C GLY A 108 13.04 -6.77 -14.79
N THR A 109 12.77 -5.64 -15.42
CA THR A 109 13.25 -4.32 -14.99
C THR A 109 12.66 -3.93 -13.62
N ILE A 110 13.47 -3.31 -12.77
CA ILE A 110 13.02 -2.72 -11.51
C ILE A 110 13.19 -1.19 -11.54
N PRO A 111 12.27 -0.41 -10.94
CA PRO A 111 10.95 -0.85 -10.48
C PRO A 111 10.01 -1.19 -11.64
N SER A 112 9.07 -2.06 -11.40
CA SER A 112 7.99 -2.38 -12.34
C SER A 112 6.66 -2.36 -11.61
N THR A 113 5.62 -1.88 -12.29
CA THR A 113 4.25 -1.88 -11.77
C THR A 113 3.44 -2.90 -12.55
N PHE A 114 2.77 -3.79 -11.82
CA PHE A 114 1.92 -4.82 -12.40
C PHE A 114 0.48 -4.62 -11.94
N VAL A 115 -0.43 -4.55 -12.90
CA VAL A 115 -1.86 -4.65 -12.62
C VAL A 115 -2.24 -6.11 -12.81
N MET A 116 -2.58 -6.77 -11.70
CA MET A 116 -2.96 -8.18 -11.69
C MET A 116 -4.47 -8.31 -11.72
N LYS A 117 -4.96 -9.19 -12.56
CA LYS A 117 -6.37 -9.54 -12.63
C LYS A 117 -6.53 -11.05 -12.64
N ASN A 118 -7.24 -11.57 -11.65
CA ASN A 118 -7.47 -13.01 -11.50
C ASN A 118 -6.17 -13.82 -11.50
N GLY A 119 -5.12 -13.29 -10.84
CA GLY A 119 -3.81 -13.93 -10.74
C GLY A 119 -2.96 -13.85 -12.00
N LYS A 120 -3.35 -13.06 -12.98
CA LYS A 120 -2.61 -12.87 -14.23
C LYS A 120 -2.24 -11.40 -14.46
N VAL A 121 -1.12 -11.16 -15.10
CA VAL A 121 -0.68 -9.81 -15.45
C VAL A 121 -1.60 -9.25 -16.54
N LYS A 122 -2.32 -8.19 -16.22
CA LYS A 122 -3.14 -7.45 -17.19
C LYS A 122 -2.34 -6.32 -17.82
N VAL A 123 -1.55 -5.59 -17.01
CA VAL A 123 -0.71 -4.48 -17.45
C VAL A 123 0.63 -4.57 -16.73
N GLN A 124 1.72 -4.36 -17.46
CA GLN A 124 3.06 -4.19 -16.90
C GLN A 124 3.63 -2.88 -17.40
N LYS A 125 4.10 -2.05 -16.48
CA LYS A 125 4.81 -0.80 -16.77
C LYS A 125 6.16 -0.82 -16.07
N SER A 126 7.22 -0.76 -16.86
CA SER A 126 8.59 -0.75 -16.34
C SER A 126 9.06 0.66 -16.04
N GLY A 127 9.89 0.80 -15.01
CA GLY A 127 10.46 2.05 -14.58
C GLY A 127 9.53 2.89 -13.70
N SER A 128 9.99 4.09 -13.36
CA SER A 128 9.22 5.02 -12.54
C SER A 128 8.16 5.70 -13.39
N LEU A 129 6.90 5.57 -12.97
CA LEU A 129 5.77 6.23 -13.62
C LEU A 129 5.54 7.61 -13.02
N SER A 130 5.00 8.53 -13.82
CA SER A 130 4.50 9.80 -13.28
C SER A 130 3.17 9.59 -12.56
N TYR A 131 2.79 10.57 -11.72
CA TYR A 131 1.49 10.56 -11.04
C TYR A 131 0.32 10.28 -12.01
N TYR A 132 0.32 10.97 -13.14
CA TYR A 132 -0.76 10.85 -14.13
C TYR A 132 -0.80 9.47 -14.78
N ARG A 133 0.34 8.84 -14.99
CA ARG A 133 0.41 7.48 -15.53
C ARG A 133 -0.10 6.44 -14.54
N ILE A 134 0.16 6.63 -13.24
CA ILE A 134 -0.40 5.76 -12.21
C ILE A 134 -1.93 5.85 -12.24
N ALA A 135 -2.48 7.04 -12.39
CA ALA A 135 -3.92 7.26 -12.44
C ALA A 135 -4.59 6.57 -13.64
N GLU A 136 -3.85 6.29 -14.69
CA GLU A 136 -4.35 5.61 -15.90
C GLU A 136 -4.35 4.08 -15.81
N LEU A 137 -3.77 3.51 -14.76
CA LEU A 137 -3.66 2.06 -14.58
C LEU A 137 -5.01 1.36 -14.38
#